data_1327d636b3c1f828e8e42b8104835078
#
_entry.id   1327d636b3c1f828e8e42b8104835078
#
_cell.length_a   1.000
_cell.length_b   1.000
_cell.length_c   1.000
_cell.angle_alpha   90.00
_cell.angle_beta   90.00
_cell.angle_gamma   90.00
#
_symmetry.space_group_name_H-M   'P 1'
#
loop_
_entity.id
_entity.type
_entity.pdbx_description
1 polymer ?
#
loop_
_entity_poly.entity_id
_entity_poly.type
_entity_poly.pdbx_seq_one_letter_code
_entity_poly.pdbx_strand_id
1 'polypeptide(L)'
;AGGLKDYQNVGDVVISSHVSYHDVDLTAFGRPMGELPELPVFIPADENLVNKAKDILHKMNIHENVGLIVSGDQFIAQEGQVSKIKKDFPNALCSEMEASAVGHTCYKFGVPFIITRSLSDVYGHGESSMQFDEYLKIASENSAKLCVELVKA
;
A
#
# COMPACT_ATOMS: atom_id res chain seq x y z
N ALA A 1 3.11 -2.49 -6.52
CA ALA A 1 3.23 -2.89 -5.13
C ALA A 1 3.19 -4.40 -5.00
N GLY A 2 3.88 -4.95 -3.99
CA GLY A 2 3.89 -6.38 -3.69
C GLY A 2 2.79 -6.75 -2.70
N GLY A 3 1.89 -7.66 -3.11
CA GLY A 3 0.82 -8.17 -2.26
C GLY A 3 1.34 -9.09 -1.16
N LEU A 4 0.78 -8.97 0.04
CA LEU A 4 1.22 -9.71 1.24
C LEU A 4 0.25 -10.83 1.66
N LYS A 5 -0.88 -10.98 0.96
CA LYS A 5 -1.92 -11.96 1.28
C LYS A 5 -2.09 -13.00 0.18
N ASP A 6 -2.22 -14.25 0.57
CA ASP A 6 -2.28 -15.38 -0.37
C ASP A 6 -3.53 -15.38 -1.28
N TYR A 7 -4.58 -14.66 -0.87
CA TYR A 7 -5.82 -14.54 -1.65
C TYR A 7 -5.77 -13.42 -2.71
N GLN A 8 -4.73 -12.58 -2.71
CA GLN A 8 -4.55 -11.50 -3.67
C GLN A 8 -4.03 -12.02 -5.01
N ASN A 9 -4.35 -11.29 -6.07
CA ASN A 9 -3.87 -11.56 -7.42
C ASN A 9 -3.14 -10.35 -8.00
N VAL A 10 -2.24 -10.60 -8.94
CA VAL A 10 -1.63 -9.55 -9.74
C VAL A 10 -2.73 -8.80 -10.51
N GLY A 11 -2.67 -7.47 -10.49
CA GLY A 11 -3.70 -6.61 -11.04
C GLY A 11 -4.80 -6.18 -10.08
N ASP A 12 -4.95 -6.84 -8.91
CA ASP A 12 -5.79 -6.32 -7.83
C ASP A 12 -5.31 -4.93 -7.40
N VAL A 13 -6.22 -4.12 -6.87
CA VAL A 13 -5.90 -2.80 -6.33
C VAL A 13 -6.04 -2.80 -4.82
N VAL A 14 -5.02 -2.34 -4.11
CA VAL A 14 -5.10 -2.05 -2.68
C VAL A 14 -5.40 -0.56 -2.51
N ILE A 15 -6.44 -0.26 -1.73
CA ILE A 15 -6.82 1.10 -1.31
C ILE A 15 -6.40 1.25 0.15
N SER A 16 -5.66 2.30 0.49
CA SER A 16 -5.25 2.53 1.87
C SER A 16 -6.44 2.88 2.76
N SER A 17 -6.64 2.13 3.85
CA SER A 17 -7.32 2.65 5.04
C SER A 17 -6.36 3.46 5.89
N HIS A 18 -5.13 2.98 5.98
CA HIS A 18 -4.00 3.60 6.69
C HIS A 18 -2.71 3.32 5.95
N VAL A 19 -1.69 4.13 6.23
CA VAL A 19 -0.31 3.86 5.80
C VAL A 19 0.62 3.86 7.02
N SER A 20 1.72 3.10 6.94
CA SER A 20 2.74 3.03 7.99
C SER A 20 4.11 2.72 7.40
N TYR A 21 5.17 3.13 8.10
CA TYR A 21 6.54 2.76 7.75
C TYR A 21 6.90 1.40 8.35
N HIS A 22 7.29 0.43 7.52
CA HIS A 22 7.70 -0.89 8.03
C HIS A 22 9.17 -0.96 8.42
N ASP A 23 9.99 0.02 8.07
CA ASP A 23 11.43 0.07 8.32
C ASP A 23 11.88 1.18 9.28
N VAL A 24 10.94 1.96 9.82
CA VAL A 24 11.22 2.91 10.90
C VAL A 24 11.21 2.17 12.23
N ASP A 25 12.37 2.14 12.89
CA ASP A 25 12.56 1.44 14.15
C ASP A 25 13.09 2.38 15.24
N LEU A 26 12.21 2.79 16.13
CA LEU A 26 12.51 3.53 17.35
C LEU A 26 12.20 2.72 18.63
N THR A 27 12.18 1.38 18.49
CA THR A 27 11.88 0.49 19.62
C THR A 27 12.90 0.60 20.76
N ALA A 28 14.14 0.99 20.46
CA ALA A 28 15.16 1.31 21.47
C ALA A 28 14.74 2.46 22.41
N PHE A 29 13.81 3.31 21.97
CA PHE A 29 13.22 4.39 22.77
C PHE A 29 11.82 4.04 23.32
N GLY A 30 11.44 2.77 23.26
CA GLY A 30 10.14 2.28 23.73
C GLY A 30 8.96 2.63 22.80
N ARG A 31 9.21 3.03 21.56
CA ARG A 31 8.17 3.31 20.57
C ARG A 31 7.77 2.05 19.83
N PRO A 32 6.50 1.93 19.39
CA PRO A 32 6.11 0.87 18.48
C PRO A 32 6.89 0.91 17.15
N MET A 33 7.06 -0.26 16.52
CA MET A 33 7.61 -0.35 15.16
C MET A 33 6.79 0.49 14.19
N GLY A 34 7.44 1.29 13.35
CA GLY A 34 6.80 2.18 12.38
C GLY A 34 6.41 3.56 12.90
N GLU A 35 6.53 3.81 14.22
CA GLU A 35 6.18 5.12 14.78
C GLU A 35 7.30 6.15 14.58
N LEU A 36 6.92 7.30 14.02
CA LEU A 36 7.73 8.52 14.03
C LEU A 36 7.21 9.50 15.09
N PRO A 37 8.08 10.35 15.69
CA PRO A 37 7.64 11.40 16.60
C PRO A 37 6.53 12.27 15.97
N GLU A 38 5.51 12.59 16.77
CA GLU A 38 4.39 13.44 16.38
C GLU A 38 3.49 12.88 15.25
N LEU A 39 3.58 11.58 14.96
CA LEU A 39 2.73 10.89 14.01
C LEU A 39 2.10 9.66 14.65
N PRO A 40 0.87 9.29 14.27
CA PRO A 40 0.35 7.97 14.63
C PRO A 40 1.14 6.88 13.89
N VAL A 41 1.23 5.69 14.48
CA VAL A 41 1.83 4.51 13.81
C VAL A 41 1.12 4.23 12.48
N PHE A 42 -0.21 4.30 12.50
CA PHE A 42 -1.07 4.13 11.34
C PHE A 42 -1.69 5.47 10.96
N ILE A 43 -1.20 6.08 9.88
CA ILE A 43 -1.68 7.38 9.39
C ILE A 43 -2.97 7.12 8.59
N PRO A 44 -4.13 7.67 9.03
CA PRO A 44 -5.41 7.36 8.42
C PRO A 44 -5.58 8.07 7.06
N ALA A 45 -6.13 7.35 6.09
CA ALA A 45 -6.59 7.91 4.83
C ALA A 45 -7.98 8.56 4.99
N ASP A 46 -8.38 9.36 4.00
CA ASP A 46 -9.72 9.97 3.98
C ASP A 46 -10.80 8.96 3.56
N GLU A 47 -11.78 8.75 4.40
CA GLU A 47 -12.84 7.74 4.21
C GLU A 47 -13.72 8.04 2.98
N ASN A 48 -13.98 9.32 2.68
CA ASN A 48 -14.77 9.70 1.50
C ASN A 48 -14.02 9.35 0.22
N LEU A 49 -12.71 9.59 0.19
CA LEU A 49 -11.85 9.21 -0.95
C LEU A 49 -11.77 7.68 -1.09
N VAL A 50 -11.69 6.94 0.02
CA VAL A 50 -11.72 5.47 0.01
C VAL A 50 -13.01 4.97 -0.66
N ASN A 51 -14.17 5.49 -0.26
CA ASN A 51 -15.46 5.09 -0.81
C ASN A 51 -15.58 5.43 -2.29
N LYS A 52 -15.14 6.61 -2.72
CA LYS A 52 -15.09 6.98 -4.15
C LYS A 52 -14.22 6.02 -4.96
N ALA A 53 -13.04 5.67 -4.48
CA ALA A 53 -12.13 4.75 -5.16
C ALA A 53 -12.75 3.36 -5.31
N LYS A 54 -13.44 2.84 -4.28
CA LYS A 54 -14.17 1.58 -4.34
C LYS A 54 -15.23 1.59 -5.45
N ASP A 55 -16.07 2.64 -5.48
CA ASP A 55 -17.13 2.77 -6.48
C ASP A 55 -16.57 2.81 -7.91
N ILE A 56 -15.44 3.48 -8.12
CA ILE A 56 -14.78 3.54 -9.43
C ILE A 56 -14.23 2.17 -9.82
N LEU A 57 -13.53 1.49 -8.91
CA LEU A 57 -12.95 0.16 -9.18
C LEU A 57 -14.03 -0.88 -9.48
N HIS A 58 -15.17 -0.84 -8.78
CA HIS A 58 -16.33 -1.67 -9.10
C HIS A 58 -16.82 -1.43 -10.53
N LYS A 59 -16.94 -0.16 -10.97
CA LYS A 59 -17.32 0.18 -12.35
C LYS A 59 -16.29 -0.27 -13.38
N MET A 60 -15.01 -0.31 -12.99
CA MET A 60 -13.92 -0.80 -13.83
C MET A 60 -13.82 -2.34 -13.85
N ASN A 61 -14.62 -3.03 -13.04
CA ASN A 61 -14.55 -4.47 -12.80
C ASN A 61 -13.15 -4.94 -12.37
N ILE A 62 -12.53 -4.14 -11.49
CA ILE A 62 -11.23 -4.44 -10.87
C ILE A 62 -11.48 -4.81 -9.40
N HIS A 63 -10.90 -5.92 -8.98
CA HIS A 63 -10.97 -6.38 -7.59
C HIS A 63 -10.12 -5.48 -6.69
N GLU A 64 -10.71 -5.01 -5.59
CA GLU A 64 -10.04 -4.16 -4.62
C GLU A 64 -10.00 -4.78 -3.22
N ASN A 65 -8.99 -4.37 -2.47
CA ASN A 65 -8.85 -4.64 -1.05
C ASN A 65 -8.58 -3.33 -0.31
N VAL A 66 -9.32 -3.05 0.75
CA VAL A 66 -9.11 -1.85 1.58
C VAL A 66 -8.37 -2.24 2.85
N GLY A 67 -7.24 -1.59 3.12
CA GLY A 67 -6.48 -1.89 4.34
C GLY A 67 -5.16 -1.15 4.46
N LEU A 68 -4.28 -1.69 5.32
CA LEU A 68 -2.99 -1.10 5.61
C LEU A 68 -2.01 -1.31 4.45
N ILE A 69 -1.39 -0.21 4.00
CA ILE A 69 -0.23 -0.20 3.11
C ILE A 69 1.00 0.14 3.94
N VAL A 70 2.08 -0.60 3.78
CA VAL A 70 3.35 -0.34 4.47
C VAL A 70 4.46 0.01 3.51
N SER A 71 5.25 1.02 3.86
CA SER A 71 6.33 1.55 3.03
C SER A 71 7.68 1.41 3.69
N GLY A 72 8.72 1.21 2.88
CA GLY A 72 10.13 1.26 3.31
C GLY A 72 11.04 1.50 2.12
N ASP A 73 12.32 1.73 2.39
CA ASP A 73 13.31 2.12 1.37
C ASP A 73 14.00 0.94 0.68
N GLN A 74 13.32 -0.21 0.63
CA GLN A 74 13.84 -1.43 -0.01
C GLN A 74 12.75 -2.09 -0.87
N PHE A 75 13.15 -2.58 -2.05
CA PHE A 75 12.32 -3.52 -2.80
C PHE A 75 12.28 -4.86 -2.05
N ILE A 76 11.09 -5.27 -1.64
CA ILE A 76 10.90 -6.49 -0.86
C ILE A 76 10.76 -7.67 -1.83
N ALA A 77 11.72 -8.59 -1.80
CA ALA A 77 11.75 -9.77 -2.66
C ALA A 77 12.14 -11.05 -1.91
N GLN A 78 12.82 -10.93 -0.77
CA GLN A 78 13.32 -12.08 -0.02
C GLN A 78 12.32 -12.52 1.05
N GLU A 79 12.20 -13.83 1.25
CA GLU A 79 11.28 -14.43 2.22
C GLU A 79 11.48 -13.89 3.65
N GLY A 80 12.73 -13.66 4.06
CA GLY A 80 13.03 -13.11 5.38
C GLY A 80 12.49 -11.68 5.58
N GLN A 81 12.53 -10.84 4.52
CA GLN A 81 11.97 -9.49 4.55
C GLN A 81 10.44 -9.55 4.64
N VAL A 82 9.80 -10.40 3.84
CA VAL A 82 8.36 -10.61 3.85
C VAL A 82 7.88 -11.11 5.21
N SER A 83 8.56 -12.11 5.78
CA SER A 83 8.26 -12.68 7.09
C SER A 83 8.36 -11.65 8.21
N LYS A 84 9.37 -10.79 8.16
CA LYS A 84 9.52 -9.68 9.12
C LYS A 84 8.34 -8.70 9.03
N ILE A 85 7.97 -8.28 7.81
CA ILE A 85 6.83 -7.36 7.61
C ILE A 85 5.53 -8.01 8.10
N LYS A 86 5.26 -9.27 7.75
CA LYS A 86 4.06 -10.00 8.20
C LYS A 86 4.01 -10.15 9.73
N LYS A 87 5.16 -10.28 10.39
CA LYS A 87 5.26 -10.35 11.85
C LYS A 87 4.96 -9.00 12.51
N ASP A 88 5.60 -7.93 12.04
CA ASP A 88 5.51 -6.61 12.64
C ASP A 88 4.21 -5.89 12.27
N PHE A 89 3.67 -6.17 11.07
CA PHE A 89 2.44 -5.59 10.52
C PHE A 89 1.50 -6.68 9.97
N PRO A 90 0.89 -7.51 10.83
CA PRO A 90 0.11 -8.68 10.39
C PRO A 90 -1.12 -8.32 9.56
N ASN A 91 -1.61 -7.09 9.65
CA ASN A 91 -2.76 -6.59 8.87
C ASN A 91 -2.38 -5.89 7.57
N ALA A 92 -1.08 -5.76 7.25
CA ALA A 92 -0.64 -5.16 6.00
C ALA A 92 -1.13 -5.97 4.79
N LEU A 93 -1.64 -5.27 3.78
CA LEU A 93 -2.13 -5.85 2.53
C LEU A 93 -1.06 -5.84 1.43
N CYS A 94 -0.24 -4.82 1.38
CA CYS A 94 0.88 -4.75 0.45
C CYS A 94 2.02 -3.92 1.01
N SER A 95 3.21 -4.09 0.44
CA SER A 95 4.39 -3.27 0.69
C SER A 95 4.83 -2.55 -0.59
N GLU A 96 5.38 -1.35 -0.42
CA GLU A 96 5.87 -0.49 -1.48
C GLU A 96 6.82 0.57 -0.88
N MET A 97 7.13 1.65 -1.57
CA MET A 97 8.22 2.55 -1.18
C MET A 97 7.83 4.03 -1.06
N GLU A 98 6.57 4.44 -1.31
CA GLU A 98 6.19 5.87 -1.41
C GLU A 98 4.99 6.28 -0.54
N ALA A 99 4.05 5.39 -0.29
CA ALA A 99 2.74 5.70 0.31
C ALA A 99 2.85 6.41 1.66
N SER A 100 3.71 5.92 2.54
CA SER A 100 3.83 6.49 3.88
C SER A 100 4.43 7.90 3.86
N ALA A 101 5.33 8.21 2.94
CA ALA A 101 5.88 9.56 2.78
C ALA A 101 4.82 10.54 2.29
N VAL A 102 3.97 10.13 1.34
CA VAL A 102 2.83 10.92 0.87
C VAL A 102 1.83 11.14 2.00
N GLY A 103 1.41 10.06 2.67
CA GLY A 103 0.46 10.14 3.79
C GLY A 103 0.98 10.99 4.95
N HIS A 104 2.27 10.85 5.30
CA HIS A 104 2.94 11.67 6.29
C HIS A 104 2.86 13.17 5.96
N THR A 105 3.22 13.52 4.74
CA THR A 105 3.17 14.92 4.27
C THR A 105 1.73 15.46 4.32
N CYS A 106 0.77 14.74 3.77
CA CYS A 106 -0.64 15.13 3.79
C CYS A 106 -1.16 15.30 5.23
N TYR A 107 -0.84 14.37 6.12
CA TYR A 107 -1.23 14.43 7.53
C TYR A 107 -0.70 15.70 8.22
N LYS A 108 0.59 16.02 8.04
CA LYS A 108 1.21 17.22 8.63
C LYS A 108 0.61 18.53 8.12
N PHE A 109 0.16 18.55 6.87
CA PHE A 109 -0.47 19.73 6.27
C PHE A 109 -2.01 19.74 6.36
N GLY A 110 -2.62 18.73 6.99
CA GLY A 110 -4.08 18.63 7.11
C GLY A 110 -4.79 18.45 5.76
N VAL A 111 -4.12 17.81 4.79
CA VAL A 111 -4.66 17.54 3.45
C VAL A 111 -5.26 16.15 3.42
N PRO A 112 -6.54 15.97 3.06
CA PRO A 112 -7.12 14.65 2.84
C PRO A 112 -6.35 13.87 1.76
N PHE A 113 -6.11 12.60 2.00
CA PHE A 113 -5.39 11.75 1.04
C PHE A 113 -5.96 10.34 0.97
N ILE A 114 -5.64 9.68 -0.12
CA ILE A 114 -5.83 8.25 -0.35
C ILE A 114 -4.60 7.73 -1.10
N ILE A 115 -4.22 6.52 -0.82
CA ILE A 115 -3.23 5.79 -1.62
C ILE A 115 -3.93 4.61 -2.28
N THR A 116 -3.71 4.45 -3.57
CA THR A 116 -4.13 3.29 -4.33
C THR A 116 -2.93 2.64 -5.01
N ARG A 117 -2.79 1.31 -4.89
CA ARG A 117 -1.67 0.58 -5.48
C ARG A 117 -2.19 -0.64 -6.23
N SER A 118 -1.90 -0.71 -7.52
CA SER A 118 -2.11 -1.93 -8.29
C SER A 118 -0.97 -2.91 -7.97
N LEU A 119 -1.34 -4.18 -7.75
CA LEU A 119 -0.36 -5.21 -7.43
C LEU A 119 0.36 -5.68 -8.69
N SER A 120 1.67 -5.54 -8.70
CA SER A 120 2.55 -6.02 -9.76
C SER A 120 3.08 -7.43 -9.51
N ASP A 121 3.06 -7.83 -8.24
CA ASP A 121 3.51 -9.13 -7.75
C ASP A 121 2.77 -9.49 -6.47
N VAL A 122 2.74 -10.78 -6.14
CA VAL A 122 2.20 -11.28 -4.85
C VAL A 122 3.22 -12.26 -4.27
N TYR A 123 3.65 -12.00 -3.04
CA TYR A 123 4.64 -12.85 -2.37
C TYR A 123 4.11 -14.27 -2.17
N GLY A 124 4.92 -15.26 -2.59
CA GLY A 124 4.55 -16.67 -2.54
C GLY A 124 3.92 -17.23 -3.84
N HIS A 125 3.59 -16.37 -4.82
CA HIS A 125 3.05 -16.78 -6.12
C HIS A 125 4.10 -16.86 -7.24
N GLY A 126 5.37 -16.81 -6.91
CA GLY A 126 6.50 -16.81 -7.83
C GLY A 126 7.57 -15.81 -7.41
N GLU A 127 8.57 -15.58 -8.28
CA GLU A 127 9.62 -14.61 -8.02
C GLU A 127 9.10 -13.18 -8.25
N SER A 128 9.07 -12.35 -7.20
CA SER A 128 8.49 -11.01 -7.22
C SER A 128 9.11 -10.08 -8.27
N SER A 129 10.42 -10.16 -8.49
CA SER A 129 11.09 -9.35 -9.51
C SER A 129 10.63 -9.68 -10.93
N MET A 130 10.43 -10.96 -11.25
CA MET A 130 9.92 -11.41 -12.56
C MET A 130 8.46 -11.01 -12.73
N GLN A 131 7.63 -11.18 -11.69
CA GLN A 131 6.23 -10.75 -11.73
C GLN A 131 6.12 -9.23 -11.91
N PHE A 132 6.95 -8.45 -11.22
CA PHE A 132 6.99 -7.00 -11.34
C PHE A 132 7.24 -6.55 -12.78
N ASP A 133 8.27 -7.10 -13.43
CA ASP A 133 8.63 -6.73 -14.82
C ASP A 133 7.52 -7.11 -15.83
N GLU A 134 6.92 -8.30 -15.64
CA GLU A 134 5.89 -8.82 -16.55
C GLU A 134 4.58 -8.03 -16.46
N TYR A 135 4.15 -7.69 -15.23
CA TYR A 135 2.83 -7.11 -14.99
C TYR A 135 2.84 -5.60 -14.73
N LEU A 136 4.01 -4.96 -14.70
CA LEU A 136 4.15 -3.53 -14.45
C LEU A 136 3.27 -2.68 -15.39
N LYS A 137 3.18 -3.06 -16.65
CA LYS A 137 2.36 -2.36 -17.64
C LYS A 137 0.87 -2.39 -17.27
N ILE A 138 0.34 -3.56 -16.90
CA ILE A 138 -1.07 -3.72 -16.50
C ILE A 138 -1.34 -2.94 -15.21
N ALA A 139 -0.46 -3.08 -14.22
CA ALA A 139 -0.57 -2.35 -12.95
C ALA A 139 -0.56 -0.83 -13.15
N SER A 140 0.33 -0.31 -13.99
CA SER A 140 0.42 1.13 -14.27
C SER A 140 -0.79 1.66 -15.06
N GLU A 141 -1.31 0.91 -16.04
CA GLU A 141 -2.51 1.28 -16.79
C GLU A 141 -3.75 1.36 -15.87
N ASN A 142 -3.93 0.37 -14.99
CA ASN A 142 -5.04 0.35 -14.03
C ASN A 142 -4.95 1.53 -13.06
N SER A 143 -3.76 1.80 -12.52
CA SER A 143 -3.52 2.95 -11.64
C SER A 143 -3.82 4.28 -12.34
N ALA A 144 -3.35 4.46 -13.58
CA ALA A 144 -3.59 5.69 -14.34
C ALA A 144 -5.09 5.92 -14.60
N LYS A 145 -5.82 4.89 -15.03
CA LYS A 145 -7.28 4.97 -15.24
C LYS A 145 -8.02 5.35 -13.97
N LEU A 146 -7.69 4.70 -12.85
CA LEU A 146 -8.29 5.01 -11.55
C LEU A 146 -8.04 6.46 -11.13
N CYS A 147 -6.80 6.95 -11.26
CA CYS A 147 -6.48 8.35 -10.94
C CYS A 147 -7.28 9.34 -11.78
N VAL A 148 -7.40 9.09 -13.09
CA VAL A 148 -8.21 9.95 -14.00
C VAL A 148 -9.67 10.01 -13.56
N GLU A 149 -10.26 8.89 -13.18
CA GLU A 149 -11.67 8.84 -12.74
C GLU A 149 -11.84 9.49 -11.34
N LEU A 150 -10.87 9.32 -10.43
CA LEU A 150 -10.89 9.99 -9.12
C LEU A 150 -10.86 11.52 -9.24
N VAL A 151 -10.07 12.06 -10.18
CA VAL A 151 -9.99 13.51 -10.41
C VAL A 151 -11.27 14.07 -11.02
N LYS A 152 -12.00 13.28 -11.82
CA LYS A 152 -13.29 13.67 -12.42
C LYS A 152 -14.46 13.56 -11.44
N ALA A 153 -14.33 12.75 -10.41
CA ALA A 153 -15.37 12.53 -9.40
C ALA A 153 -15.37 13.62 -8.32
#